data_2066156120f1e78ab10ad5bb8a50090c
#
_entry.id   2066156120f1e78ab10ad5bb8a50090c
#
_cell.length_a   1.000
_cell.length_b   1.000
_cell.length_c   1.000
_cell.angle_alpha   90.00
_cell.angle_beta   90.00
_cell.angle_gamma   90.00
#
_symmetry.space_group_name_H-M   'P 1'
#
loop_
_entity.id
_entity.type
_entity.pdbx_description
1 polymer ?
#
loop_
_entity_poly.entity_id
_entity_poly.type
_entity_poly.pdbx_seq_one_letter_code
_entity_poly.pdbx_strand_id
1 'polypeptide(L)'
;MANVVDYLHWRGDLTFENDPFNNVDNLILSILSYLGFGGVVPSERSEKRVQLGDACAKMLEKLKDDPSLITGFSRVDGTFLEALVDAPRFANIELGRYVDRINVEKNLQFAAFTAYLPTGQMFVSFRGTDGTLVGWRENLNLSFQVTSADKSAALYLEKRIREHLAAGNSTTCANVMVGGHSKGGNLAAYAATVCPDELLGTIDRVWSNDGPNMCPEILPTTAHKVLGDKYIRILPEFSVVGMIFDDPAVPKLIVKSSESGMLAHDGVTWQVSRNTFEFADDFQLECKKINEAFSNWYKELPLSDREHFTNELFDALSAGGAVYFSDIISSPANLQPVVAALTKTEKQTKEVFFDLLSSLVNASATSLIENITESSQISQLTSAISESFAKLDKAQKELTKGSPSSDQ
;
A
#
# COMPACT_ATOMS: atom_id res chain seq x y z
N MET A 1 -14.57 -1.99 -19.59
CA MET A 1 -14.91 -0.87 -18.68
C MET A 1 -13.67 0.00 -18.60
N ALA A 2 -13.85 1.31 -18.58
CA ALA A 2 -12.72 2.24 -18.65
C ALA A 2 -11.99 2.33 -17.30
N ASN A 3 -10.67 2.45 -17.31
CA ASN A 3 -9.79 2.55 -16.16
C ASN A 3 -8.89 3.80 -16.22
N VAL A 4 -7.89 3.90 -15.37
CA VAL A 4 -6.99 5.07 -15.35
C VAL A 4 -6.17 5.22 -16.63
N VAL A 5 -5.88 4.14 -17.37
CA VAL A 5 -5.18 4.21 -18.66
C VAL A 5 -6.08 4.81 -19.73
N ASP A 6 -7.37 4.43 -19.75
CA ASP A 6 -8.36 5.06 -20.62
C ASP A 6 -8.52 6.55 -20.30
N TYR A 7 -8.51 6.92 -19.00
CA TYR A 7 -8.54 8.32 -18.59
C TYR A 7 -7.35 9.11 -19.16
N LEU A 8 -6.15 8.56 -19.12
CA LEU A 8 -4.96 9.18 -19.71
C LEU A 8 -5.15 9.42 -21.22
N HIS A 9 -5.77 8.50 -21.94
CA HIS A 9 -6.00 8.62 -23.39
C HIS A 9 -7.05 9.68 -23.73
N TRP A 10 -8.13 9.82 -22.96
CA TRP A 10 -9.21 10.76 -23.32
C TRP A 10 -9.17 12.10 -22.56
N ARG A 11 -8.41 12.21 -21.45
CA ARG A 11 -8.28 13.46 -20.66
C ARG A 11 -6.85 13.96 -20.59
N GLY A 12 -5.89 13.18 -21.02
CA GLY A 12 -4.48 13.54 -21.00
C GLY A 12 -4.13 14.76 -21.86
N ASP A 13 -5.01 15.16 -22.78
CA ASP A 13 -4.90 16.37 -23.62
C ASP A 13 -5.28 17.67 -22.88
N LEU A 14 -6.03 17.59 -21.77
CA LEU A 14 -6.51 18.76 -21.02
C LEU A 14 -5.54 19.13 -19.89
N THR A 15 -4.94 20.31 -20.01
CA THR A 15 -4.06 20.83 -18.95
C THR A 15 -4.82 21.13 -17.66
N PHE A 16 -4.12 21.31 -16.53
CA PHE A 16 -4.74 21.63 -15.25
C PHE A 16 -5.37 23.02 -15.17
N GLU A 17 -5.04 23.92 -16.08
CA GLU A 17 -5.73 25.21 -16.25
C GLU A 17 -7.13 25.04 -16.86
N ASN A 18 -7.30 24.07 -17.77
CA ASN A 18 -8.56 23.80 -18.46
C ASN A 18 -9.48 22.87 -17.68
N ASP A 19 -8.93 21.92 -16.95
CA ASP A 19 -9.64 20.97 -16.09
C ASP A 19 -8.85 20.78 -14.78
N PRO A 20 -9.28 21.35 -13.65
CA PRO A 20 -8.54 21.32 -12.39
C PRO A 20 -8.17 19.92 -11.95
N PHE A 21 -7.12 19.81 -11.10
CA PHE A 21 -6.68 18.56 -10.52
C PHE A 21 -7.81 17.84 -9.78
N ASN A 22 -7.97 16.56 -10.03
CA ASN A 22 -9.09 15.76 -9.54
C ASN A 22 -8.66 14.44 -8.86
N ASN A 23 -9.65 13.64 -8.43
CA ASN A 23 -9.41 12.39 -7.72
C ASN A 23 -8.68 11.33 -8.57
N VAL A 24 -8.86 11.32 -9.89
CA VAL A 24 -8.18 10.36 -10.78
C VAL A 24 -6.71 10.74 -10.94
N ASP A 25 -6.41 12.04 -11.08
CA ASP A 25 -5.03 12.55 -11.14
C ASP A 25 -4.25 12.21 -9.87
N ASN A 26 -4.88 12.38 -8.71
CA ASN A 26 -4.30 11.96 -7.44
C ASN A 26 -3.94 10.47 -7.45
N LEU A 27 -4.86 9.60 -7.90
CA LEU A 27 -4.61 8.17 -7.96
C LEU A 27 -3.43 7.85 -8.89
N ILE A 28 -3.37 8.47 -10.07
CA ILE A 28 -2.27 8.31 -11.03
C ILE A 28 -0.93 8.67 -10.40
N LEU A 29 -0.84 9.85 -9.76
CA LEU A 29 0.40 10.26 -9.08
C LEU A 29 0.72 9.37 -7.86
N SER A 30 -0.29 8.84 -7.18
CA SER A 30 -0.09 7.89 -6.08
C SER A 30 0.45 6.55 -6.57
N ILE A 31 -0.06 6.03 -7.68
CA ILE A 31 0.38 4.77 -8.31
C ILE A 31 1.83 4.89 -8.82
N LEU A 32 2.21 6.03 -9.40
CA LEU A 32 3.58 6.27 -9.84
C LEU A 32 4.64 6.07 -8.74
N SER A 33 4.27 6.18 -7.47
CA SER A 33 5.19 5.96 -6.35
C SER A 33 5.70 4.52 -6.24
N TYR A 34 5.05 3.56 -6.91
CA TYR A 34 5.52 2.17 -6.97
C TYR A 34 6.70 1.95 -7.92
N LEU A 35 7.08 2.96 -8.70
CA LEU A 35 8.25 2.89 -9.57
C LEU A 35 9.53 3.18 -8.78
N GLY A 36 10.55 2.35 -9.02
CA GLY A 36 11.90 2.55 -8.53
C GLY A 36 12.62 3.67 -9.28
N PHE A 37 12.29 4.92 -8.98
CA PHE A 37 12.82 6.10 -9.67
C PHE A 37 14.28 6.41 -9.38
N GLY A 38 15.02 5.51 -8.74
CA GLY A 38 16.46 5.68 -8.46
C GLY A 38 17.27 5.99 -9.73
N GLY A 39 18.01 7.10 -9.72
CA GLY A 39 18.79 7.56 -10.88
C GLY A 39 17.96 8.16 -12.02
N VAL A 40 16.63 8.23 -11.90
CA VAL A 40 15.71 8.88 -12.86
C VAL A 40 15.19 10.18 -12.28
N VAL A 41 14.54 10.12 -11.11
CA VAL A 41 14.07 11.31 -10.40
C VAL A 41 15.14 11.76 -9.41
N PRO A 42 15.47 13.06 -9.37
CA PRO A 42 16.49 13.59 -8.45
C PRO A 42 16.15 13.31 -6.98
N SER A 43 17.20 12.96 -6.21
CA SER A 43 17.06 12.56 -4.81
C SER A 43 16.51 13.65 -3.91
N GLU A 44 16.06 13.28 -2.70
CA GLU A 44 15.50 14.20 -1.70
C GLU A 44 16.42 15.37 -1.30
N ARG A 45 17.73 15.23 -1.52
CA ARG A 45 18.74 16.26 -1.22
C ARG A 45 19.01 17.20 -2.40
N SER A 46 18.56 16.84 -3.59
CA SER A 46 18.76 17.62 -4.82
C SER A 46 17.63 18.62 -5.02
N GLU A 47 17.95 19.81 -5.43
CA GLU A 47 16.97 20.82 -5.87
C GLU A 47 16.58 20.67 -7.34
N LYS A 48 17.28 19.83 -8.08
CA LYS A 48 16.97 19.54 -9.48
C LYS A 48 15.60 18.84 -9.57
N ARG A 49 14.99 18.96 -10.75
CA ARG A 49 13.73 18.32 -11.12
C ARG A 49 13.86 17.70 -12.51
N VAL A 50 12.96 16.81 -12.85
CA VAL A 50 12.83 16.18 -14.16
C VAL A 50 11.36 16.21 -14.55
N GLN A 51 11.05 16.44 -15.83
CA GLN A 51 9.66 16.36 -16.31
C GLN A 51 9.16 14.91 -16.20
N LEU A 52 7.88 14.74 -15.84
CA LEU A 52 7.27 13.43 -15.64
C LEU A 52 7.31 12.62 -16.94
N GLY A 53 7.04 13.23 -18.10
CA GLY A 53 7.17 12.58 -19.40
C GLY A 53 8.57 12.01 -19.64
N ASP A 54 9.63 12.81 -19.38
CA ASP A 54 11.02 12.36 -19.48
C ASP A 54 11.34 11.25 -18.48
N ALA A 55 10.80 11.34 -17.27
CA ALA A 55 10.98 10.29 -16.26
C ALA A 55 10.30 8.98 -16.68
N CYS A 56 9.09 9.03 -17.21
CA CYS A 56 8.39 7.86 -17.74
C CYS A 56 9.12 7.23 -18.94
N ALA A 57 9.60 8.04 -19.88
CA ALA A 57 10.38 7.54 -21.02
C ALA A 57 11.66 6.81 -20.56
N LYS A 58 12.38 7.36 -19.58
CA LYS A 58 13.57 6.71 -19.00
C LYS A 58 13.21 5.44 -18.22
N MET A 59 12.06 5.41 -17.53
CA MET A 59 11.61 4.20 -16.83
C MET A 59 11.25 3.09 -17.81
N LEU A 60 10.59 3.40 -18.93
CA LEU A 60 10.31 2.43 -19.99
C LEU A 60 11.57 1.74 -20.51
N GLU A 61 12.66 2.51 -20.71
CA GLU A 61 13.94 1.94 -21.11
C GLU A 61 14.53 1.02 -20.01
N LYS A 62 14.52 1.47 -18.75
CA LYS A 62 15.07 0.69 -17.64
C LYS A 62 14.27 -0.61 -17.37
N LEU A 63 12.95 -0.57 -17.53
CA LEU A 63 12.07 -1.73 -17.31
C LEU A 63 12.29 -2.86 -18.33
N LYS A 64 12.88 -2.56 -19.50
CA LYS A 64 13.29 -3.60 -20.44
C LYS A 64 14.39 -4.50 -19.86
N ASP A 65 15.28 -3.90 -19.05
CA ASP A 65 16.42 -4.60 -18.45
C ASP A 65 16.11 -5.10 -17.04
N ASP A 66 15.27 -4.37 -16.29
CA ASP A 66 14.95 -4.68 -14.89
C ASP A 66 13.45 -4.43 -14.57
N PRO A 67 12.60 -5.44 -14.80
CA PRO A 67 11.17 -5.36 -14.43
C PRO A 67 10.91 -5.19 -12.93
N SER A 68 11.87 -5.51 -12.05
CA SER A 68 11.72 -5.39 -10.60
C SER A 68 11.64 -3.94 -10.11
N LEU A 69 11.91 -2.97 -10.99
CA LEU A 69 11.71 -1.55 -10.71
C LEU A 69 10.23 -1.15 -10.57
N ILE A 70 9.29 -2.01 -10.95
CA ILE A 70 7.89 -1.92 -10.52
C ILE A 70 7.78 -2.69 -9.21
N THR A 71 7.48 -1.99 -8.13
CA THR A 71 7.43 -2.56 -6.78
C THR A 71 5.99 -2.80 -6.34
N GLY A 72 5.79 -3.72 -5.39
CA GLY A 72 4.48 -4.02 -4.81
C GLY A 72 3.56 -4.80 -5.74
N PHE A 73 2.26 -4.69 -5.50
CA PHE A 73 1.22 -5.40 -6.23
C PHE A 73 0.55 -4.56 -7.34
N SER A 74 1.14 -3.41 -7.68
CA SER A 74 0.57 -2.54 -8.71
C SER A 74 0.79 -3.13 -10.10
N ARG A 75 -0.26 -3.13 -10.92
CA ARG A 75 -0.23 -3.51 -12.33
C ARG A 75 0.19 -2.35 -13.24
N VAL A 76 1.03 -1.46 -12.73
CA VAL A 76 1.68 -0.46 -13.58
C VAL A 76 2.48 -1.22 -14.65
N ASP A 77 2.22 -0.92 -15.91
CA ASP A 77 2.88 -1.55 -17.04
C ASP A 77 3.43 -0.50 -18.03
N GLY A 78 4.00 -0.97 -19.12
CA GLY A 78 4.49 -0.11 -20.20
C GLY A 78 3.39 0.78 -20.78
N THR A 79 2.16 0.28 -20.93
CA THR A 79 1.03 1.02 -21.51
C THR A 79 0.65 2.24 -20.65
N PHE A 80 0.63 2.06 -19.33
CA PHE A 80 0.39 3.16 -18.39
C PHE A 80 1.48 4.25 -18.49
N LEU A 81 2.74 3.84 -18.57
CA LEU A 81 3.86 4.79 -18.69
C LEU A 81 3.90 5.48 -20.06
N GLU A 82 3.67 4.73 -21.14
CA GLU A 82 3.59 5.28 -22.50
C GLU A 82 2.52 6.37 -22.60
N ALA A 83 1.35 6.14 -21.99
CA ALA A 83 0.26 7.11 -21.96
C ALA A 83 0.62 8.41 -21.21
N LEU A 84 1.61 8.40 -20.32
CA LEU A 84 2.08 9.57 -19.56
C LEU A 84 3.20 10.35 -20.26
N VAL A 85 3.95 9.71 -21.18
CA VAL A 85 5.13 10.34 -21.82
C VAL A 85 4.76 11.64 -22.51
N ASP A 86 3.72 11.64 -23.33
CA ASP A 86 3.34 12.76 -24.17
C ASP A 86 1.98 13.40 -23.76
N ALA A 87 1.38 12.97 -22.65
CA ALA A 87 0.11 13.53 -22.19
C ALA A 87 0.29 14.97 -21.68
N PRO A 88 -0.25 16.02 -22.35
CA PRO A 88 -0.06 17.42 -21.94
C PRO A 88 -0.44 17.69 -20.48
N ARG A 89 -1.39 16.93 -19.93
CA ARG A 89 -1.84 17.05 -18.55
C ARG A 89 -0.74 16.66 -17.56
N PHE A 90 0.05 15.62 -17.87
CA PHE A 90 1.01 15.02 -16.94
C PHE A 90 2.47 15.24 -17.33
N ALA A 91 2.80 15.22 -18.61
CA ALA A 91 4.17 15.23 -19.10
C ALA A 91 5.01 16.40 -18.56
N ASN A 92 4.37 17.57 -18.36
CA ASN A 92 5.01 18.80 -17.91
C ASN A 92 5.03 18.95 -16.37
N ILE A 93 4.51 17.99 -15.59
CA ILE A 93 4.70 17.96 -14.15
C ILE A 93 6.18 17.73 -13.87
N GLU A 94 6.78 18.50 -12.98
CA GLU A 94 8.16 18.29 -12.57
C GLU A 94 8.25 17.38 -11.34
N LEU A 95 9.03 16.31 -11.42
CA LEU A 95 9.30 15.39 -10.32
C LEU A 95 10.64 15.68 -9.66
N GLY A 96 10.70 15.54 -8.34
CA GLY A 96 11.94 15.70 -7.59
C GLY A 96 11.84 15.15 -6.17
N ARG A 97 12.90 15.35 -5.40
CA ARG A 97 12.94 14.99 -3.97
C ARG A 97 12.68 13.50 -3.69
N TYR A 98 12.98 12.64 -4.65
CA TYR A 98 12.77 11.20 -4.52
C TYR A 98 13.57 10.60 -3.36
N VAL A 99 12.91 9.77 -2.58
CA VAL A 99 13.50 8.96 -1.52
C VAL A 99 12.99 7.53 -1.62
N ASP A 100 13.88 6.57 -1.40
CA ASP A 100 13.56 5.15 -1.27
C ASP A 100 14.50 4.54 -0.23
N ARG A 101 13.94 4.01 0.86
CA ARG A 101 14.70 3.51 2.00
C ARG A 101 14.08 2.23 2.52
N ILE A 102 14.88 1.19 2.54
CA ILE A 102 14.56 -0.06 3.23
C ILE A 102 15.62 -0.26 4.32
N ASN A 103 15.18 -0.48 5.55
CA ASN A 103 16.04 -0.78 6.68
C ASN A 103 15.39 -1.85 7.56
N VAL A 104 15.91 -3.07 7.49
CA VAL A 104 15.38 -4.24 8.21
C VAL A 104 15.47 -4.06 9.72
N GLU A 105 16.60 -3.54 10.24
CA GLU A 105 16.83 -3.36 11.68
C GLU A 105 15.84 -2.36 12.30
N LYS A 106 15.40 -1.36 11.53
CA LYS A 106 14.45 -0.33 11.97
C LYS A 106 13.01 -0.65 11.57
N ASN A 107 12.76 -1.80 10.94
CA ASN A 107 11.49 -2.14 10.33
C ASN A 107 10.94 -0.96 9.50
N LEU A 108 11.77 -0.44 8.59
CA LEU A 108 11.45 0.72 7.76
C LEU A 108 11.40 0.33 6.29
N GLN A 109 10.25 0.53 5.66
CA GLN A 109 10.09 0.58 4.21
C GLN A 109 9.38 1.90 3.87
N PHE A 110 10.11 2.85 3.32
CA PHE A 110 9.61 4.19 3.03
C PHE A 110 10.09 4.69 1.69
N ALA A 111 9.16 5.10 0.82
CA ALA A 111 9.48 5.82 -0.39
C ALA A 111 8.46 6.93 -0.66
N ALA A 112 8.95 8.02 -1.27
CA ALA A 112 8.15 9.18 -1.61
C ALA A 112 8.82 9.98 -2.74
N PHE A 113 8.02 10.76 -3.43
CA PHE A 113 8.49 11.83 -4.31
C PHE A 113 7.59 13.06 -4.21
N THR A 114 8.07 14.17 -4.74
CA THR A 114 7.29 15.40 -4.85
C THR A 114 7.10 15.75 -6.32
N ALA A 115 5.85 16.03 -6.69
CA ALA A 115 5.45 16.52 -8.00
C ALA A 115 5.07 18.01 -7.89
N TYR A 116 5.56 18.81 -8.83
CA TYR A 116 5.29 20.23 -8.94
C TYR A 116 4.49 20.48 -10.21
N LEU A 117 3.25 20.89 -10.05
CA LEU A 117 2.32 21.11 -11.17
C LEU A 117 2.61 22.45 -11.86
N PRO A 118 2.36 22.55 -13.16
CA PRO A 118 2.49 23.83 -13.90
C PRO A 118 1.66 24.97 -13.30
N THR A 119 0.56 24.66 -12.61
CA THR A 119 -0.32 25.60 -11.90
C THR A 119 0.28 26.13 -10.58
N GLY A 120 1.49 25.71 -10.20
CA GLY A 120 2.15 26.13 -8.98
C GLY A 120 1.78 25.31 -7.72
N GLN A 121 0.89 24.33 -7.86
CA GLN A 121 0.58 23.39 -6.78
C GLN A 121 1.69 22.35 -6.61
N MET A 122 1.81 21.82 -5.39
CA MET A 122 2.72 20.74 -5.06
C MET A 122 1.93 19.50 -4.63
N PHE A 123 2.29 18.33 -5.16
CA PHE A 123 1.73 17.06 -4.73
C PHE A 123 2.83 16.18 -4.13
N VAL A 124 2.63 15.72 -2.90
CA VAL A 124 3.52 14.77 -2.21
C VAL A 124 2.92 13.38 -2.32
N SER A 125 3.64 12.45 -2.96
CA SER A 125 3.23 11.07 -3.15
C SER A 125 3.99 10.13 -2.23
N PHE A 126 3.27 9.32 -1.45
CA PHE A 126 3.84 8.27 -0.62
C PHE A 126 3.55 6.89 -1.21
N ARG A 127 4.60 6.04 -1.27
CA ARG A 127 4.50 4.67 -1.76
C ARG A 127 3.86 3.76 -0.71
N GLY A 128 3.02 2.86 -1.17
CA GLY A 128 2.50 1.75 -0.39
C GLY A 128 3.54 0.65 -0.12
N THR A 129 3.07 -0.54 0.22
CA THR A 129 3.93 -1.70 0.50
C THR A 129 4.57 -2.21 -0.79
N ASP A 130 5.87 -2.50 -0.73
CA ASP A 130 6.67 -2.92 -1.90
C ASP A 130 6.78 -4.45 -2.07
N GLY A 131 6.01 -5.22 -1.31
CA GLY A 131 6.05 -6.69 -1.33
C GLY A 131 7.13 -7.29 -0.43
N THR A 132 8.00 -6.49 0.20
CA THR A 132 8.98 -6.99 1.17
C THR A 132 8.31 -7.42 2.48
N LEU A 133 8.91 -8.40 3.18
CA LEU A 133 8.45 -8.80 4.52
C LEU A 133 8.50 -7.63 5.51
N VAL A 134 9.47 -6.72 5.37
CA VAL A 134 9.56 -5.49 6.18
C VAL A 134 8.34 -4.60 5.97
N GLY A 135 7.95 -4.37 4.72
CA GLY A 135 6.76 -3.58 4.39
C GLY A 135 5.47 -4.18 4.94
N TRP A 136 5.31 -5.51 4.85
CA TRP A 136 4.18 -6.22 5.42
C TRP A 136 4.17 -6.19 6.96
N ARG A 137 5.34 -6.33 7.60
CA ARG A 137 5.47 -6.18 9.06
C ARG A 137 5.04 -4.79 9.50
N GLU A 138 5.43 -3.74 8.80
CA GLU A 138 4.98 -2.37 9.10
C GLU A 138 3.45 -2.23 9.04
N ASN A 139 2.77 -2.90 8.12
CA ASN A 139 1.30 -2.85 8.05
C ASN A 139 0.65 -3.42 9.33
N LEU A 140 1.16 -4.53 9.87
CA LEU A 140 0.66 -5.08 11.13
C LEU A 140 1.07 -4.23 12.34
N ASN A 141 2.25 -3.58 12.29
CA ASN A 141 2.70 -2.66 13.33
C ASN A 141 1.75 -1.47 13.53
N LEU A 142 0.99 -1.05 12.50
CA LEU A 142 -0.03 -0.01 12.63
C LEU A 142 -1.10 -0.32 13.70
N SER A 143 -1.24 -1.59 14.09
CA SER A 143 -2.20 -2.02 15.11
C SER A 143 -1.77 -1.72 16.55
N PHE A 144 -0.48 -1.45 16.78
CA PHE A 144 0.04 -1.26 18.14
C PHE A 144 1.10 -0.15 18.29
N GLN A 145 1.55 0.48 17.20
CA GLN A 145 2.53 1.57 17.29
C GLN A 145 2.50 2.50 16.07
N VAL A 146 3.04 3.71 16.25
CA VAL A 146 3.42 4.59 15.14
C VAL A 146 4.70 4.04 14.51
N THR A 147 4.65 3.71 13.21
CA THR A 147 5.75 3.05 12.52
C THR A 147 6.91 3.99 12.19
N SER A 148 8.05 3.42 11.79
CA SER A 148 9.19 4.20 11.29
C SER A 148 8.85 4.92 9.97
N ALA A 149 7.98 4.33 9.14
CA ALA A 149 7.51 4.94 7.90
C ALA A 149 6.60 6.13 8.17
N ASP A 150 5.68 6.04 9.15
CA ASP A 150 4.81 7.17 9.57
C ASP A 150 5.64 8.38 9.99
N LYS A 151 6.63 8.17 10.87
CA LYS A 151 7.55 9.22 11.30
C LYS A 151 8.33 9.82 10.14
N SER A 152 8.78 9.00 9.20
CA SER A 152 9.48 9.45 8.00
C SER A 152 8.58 10.27 7.08
N ALA A 153 7.30 9.87 6.94
CA ALA A 153 6.32 10.59 6.14
C ALA A 153 6.01 11.97 6.73
N ALA A 154 5.82 12.07 8.06
CA ALA A 154 5.60 13.33 8.74
C ALA A 154 6.78 14.30 8.52
N LEU A 155 8.01 13.85 8.76
CA LEU A 155 9.22 14.66 8.55
C LEU A 155 9.41 15.05 7.08
N TYR A 156 9.10 14.14 6.16
CA TYR A 156 9.19 14.43 4.74
C TYR A 156 8.18 15.51 4.33
N LEU A 157 6.91 15.37 4.71
CA LEU A 157 5.85 16.32 4.37
C LEU A 157 6.16 17.71 4.96
N GLU A 158 6.47 17.79 6.24
CA GLU A 158 6.82 19.06 6.89
C GLU A 158 7.95 19.76 6.15
N LYS A 159 9.04 19.03 5.85
CA LYS A 159 10.18 19.59 5.12
C LYS A 159 9.78 20.09 3.73
N ARG A 160 8.93 19.33 2.99
CA ARG A 160 8.48 19.77 1.66
C ARG A 160 7.63 21.02 1.72
N ILE A 161 6.72 21.13 2.69
CA ILE A 161 5.90 22.33 2.89
C ILE A 161 6.79 23.53 3.21
N ARG A 162 7.72 23.40 4.14
CA ARG A 162 8.63 24.51 4.51
C ARG A 162 9.49 24.97 3.34
N GLU A 163 10.03 24.06 2.52
CA GLU A 163 10.78 24.39 1.30
C GLU A 163 9.89 25.10 0.27
N HIS A 164 8.65 24.61 0.09
CA HIS A 164 7.69 25.20 -0.85
C HIS A 164 7.33 26.65 -0.46
N LEU A 165 7.15 26.90 0.81
CA LEU A 165 6.91 28.24 1.35
C LEU A 165 8.14 29.15 1.23
N ALA A 166 9.34 28.63 1.49
CA ALA A 166 10.60 29.39 1.36
C ALA A 166 10.90 29.80 -0.11
N ALA A 167 10.35 29.07 -1.08
CA ALA A 167 10.43 29.44 -2.49
C ALA A 167 9.47 30.58 -2.92
N GLY A 168 8.80 31.23 -1.98
CA GLY A 168 7.92 32.38 -2.24
C GLY A 168 6.46 32.02 -2.44
N ASN A 169 6.07 30.77 -2.20
CA ASN A 169 4.66 30.37 -2.22
C ASN A 169 3.94 30.84 -0.95
N SER A 170 2.70 31.25 -1.08
CA SER A 170 1.94 31.87 0.02
C SER A 170 1.49 30.85 1.05
N THR A 171 1.61 31.19 2.34
CA THR A 171 0.98 30.43 3.45
C THR A 171 -0.54 30.57 3.48
N THR A 172 -1.09 31.60 2.82
CA THR A 172 -2.52 31.88 2.81
C THR A 172 -3.29 31.18 1.70
N CYS A 173 -2.58 30.56 0.74
CA CYS A 173 -3.19 29.79 -0.33
C CYS A 173 -2.89 28.30 -0.10
N ALA A 174 -3.93 27.51 0.15
CA ALA A 174 -3.82 26.06 0.20
C ALA A 174 -3.42 25.55 -1.20
N ASN A 175 -2.19 25.07 -1.34
CA ASN A 175 -1.62 24.64 -2.61
C ASN A 175 -0.76 23.38 -2.50
N VAL A 176 -0.75 22.75 -1.33
CA VAL A 176 -0.07 21.48 -1.09
C VAL A 176 -1.09 20.36 -1.03
N MET A 177 -0.93 19.42 -1.92
CA MET A 177 -1.72 18.19 -2.01
C MET A 177 -0.88 17.00 -1.57
N VAL A 178 -1.51 16.03 -0.92
CA VAL A 178 -0.82 14.84 -0.39
C VAL A 178 -1.64 13.62 -0.74
N GLY A 179 -1.00 12.56 -1.21
CA GLY A 179 -1.70 11.33 -1.53
C GLY A 179 -0.81 10.10 -1.49
N GLY A 180 -1.46 8.95 -1.49
CA GLY A 180 -0.83 7.65 -1.58
C GLY A 180 -1.86 6.55 -1.73
N HIS A 181 -1.41 5.38 -2.14
CA HIS A 181 -2.21 4.19 -2.29
C HIS A 181 -1.79 3.15 -1.26
N SER A 182 -2.73 2.36 -0.74
CA SER A 182 -2.45 1.33 0.26
C SER A 182 -1.78 1.94 1.52
N LYS A 183 -0.70 1.36 2.05
CA LYS A 183 0.11 1.98 3.13
C LYS A 183 0.46 3.44 2.82
N GLY A 184 0.70 3.81 1.56
CA GLY A 184 0.96 5.20 1.17
C GLY A 184 -0.19 6.15 1.50
N GLY A 185 -1.43 5.69 1.40
CA GLY A 185 -2.63 6.44 1.82
C GLY A 185 -2.68 6.64 3.33
N ASN A 186 -2.28 5.65 4.11
CA ASN A 186 -2.10 5.77 5.56
C ASN A 186 -1.01 6.80 5.90
N LEU A 187 0.16 6.72 5.25
CA LEU A 187 1.26 7.66 5.44
C LEU A 187 0.85 9.10 5.13
N ALA A 188 0.06 9.32 4.06
CA ALA A 188 -0.46 10.62 3.69
C ALA A 188 -1.40 11.18 4.78
N ALA A 189 -2.34 10.35 5.24
CA ALA A 189 -3.28 10.71 6.31
C ALA A 189 -2.54 11.00 7.63
N TYR A 190 -1.62 10.13 8.03
CA TYR A 190 -0.83 10.31 9.26
C TYR A 190 0.00 11.59 9.21
N ALA A 191 0.80 11.76 8.15
CA ALA A 191 1.70 12.91 8.03
C ALA A 191 0.94 14.24 8.08
N ALA A 192 -0.23 14.31 7.45
CA ALA A 192 -1.07 15.51 7.49
C ALA A 192 -1.76 15.69 8.85
N THR A 193 -2.13 14.60 9.55
CA THR A 193 -2.76 14.68 10.89
C THR A 193 -1.82 15.24 11.94
N VAL A 194 -0.52 14.89 11.87
CA VAL A 194 0.49 15.34 12.84
C VAL A 194 1.29 16.55 12.34
N CYS A 195 0.88 17.14 11.21
CA CYS A 195 1.51 18.33 10.66
C CYS A 195 1.39 19.50 11.66
N PRO A 196 2.46 20.31 11.85
CA PRO A 196 2.38 21.50 12.69
C PRO A 196 1.22 22.43 12.32
N ASP A 197 0.51 22.95 13.32
CA ASP A 197 -0.71 23.76 13.12
C ASP A 197 -0.49 24.94 12.18
N GLU A 198 0.69 25.59 12.26
CA GLU A 198 1.05 26.72 11.40
C GLU A 198 1.18 26.36 9.92
N LEU A 199 1.32 25.05 9.61
CA LEU A 199 1.45 24.56 8.24
C LEU A 199 0.14 23.96 7.68
N LEU A 200 -0.84 23.63 8.55
CA LEU A 200 -2.09 23.00 8.12
C LEU A 200 -2.87 23.84 7.11
N GLY A 201 -2.74 25.17 7.19
CA GLY A 201 -3.37 26.10 6.25
C GLY A 201 -2.90 25.94 4.81
N THR A 202 -1.68 25.43 4.59
CA THR A 202 -1.10 25.22 3.26
C THR A 202 -1.58 23.94 2.60
N ILE A 203 -2.11 22.99 3.36
CA ILE A 203 -2.64 21.73 2.83
C ILE A 203 -4.01 22.00 2.22
N ASP A 204 -4.15 21.69 0.94
CA ASP A 204 -5.41 21.80 0.19
C ASP A 204 -6.22 20.51 0.30
N ARG A 205 -5.61 19.38 -0.06
CA ARG A 205 -6.26 18.07 -0.08
C ARG A 205 -5.30 16.97 0.38
N VAL A 206 -5.87 15.96 1.01
CA VAL A 206 -5.17 14.72 1.40
C VAL A 206 -5.99 13.53 0.95
N TRP A 207 -5.39 12.65 0.15
CA TRP A 207 -6.04 11.43 -0.35
C TRP A 207 -5.45 10.17 0.27
N SER A 208 -6.33 9.31 0.73
CA SER A 208 -6.03 7.93 1.07
C SER A 208 -6.76 7.01 0.09
N ASN A 209 -6.01 6.48 -0.90
CA ASN A 209 -6.53 5.55 -1.90
C ASN A 209 -6.37 4.12 -1.37
N ASP A 210 -7.45 3.54 -0.88
CA ASP A 210 -7.53 2.22 -0.24
C ASP A 210 -6.46 1.99 0.84
N GLY A 211 -6.14 3.06 1.59
CA GLY A 211 -5.19 3.01 2.69
C GLY A 211 -5.88 2.66 4.01
N PRO A 212 -5.22 1.86 4.89
CA PRO A 212 -5.72 1.60 6.23
C PRO A 212 -5.72 2.88 7.07
N ASN A 213 -6.62 2.98 8.04
CA ASN A 213 -6.53 4.02 9.06
C ASN A 213 -5.46 3.67 10.11
N MET A 214 -5.15 4.63 10.97
CA MET A 214 -4.40 4.38 12.19
C MET A 214 -5.30 3.72 13.23
N CYS A 215 -4.74 2.78 14.00
CA CYS A 215 -5.43 2.22 15.14
C CYS A 215 -5.80 3.35 16.12
N PRO A 216 -7.08 3.47 16.54
CA PRO A 216 -7.53 4.56 17.41
C PRO A 216 -6.83 4.60 18.78
N GLU A 217 -6.35 3.45 19.27
CA GLU A 217 -5.59 3.34 20.52
C GLU A 217 -4.19 3.97 20.40
N ILE A 218 -3.64 4.01 19.18
CA ILE A 218 -2.31 4.57 18.88
C ILE A 218 -2.40 6.03 18.49
N LEU A 219 -3.38 6.40 17.67
CA LEU A 219 -3.65 7.77 17.26
C LEU A 219 -5.13 8.10 17.46
N PRO A 220 -5.52 8.66 18.63
CA PRO A 220 -6.92 8.98 18.93
C PRO A 220 -7.52 10.07 18.04
N THR A 221 -6.67 10.88 17.41
CA THR A 221 -7.09 11.93 16.49
C THR A 221 -7.05 11.42 15.06
N THR A 222 -8.20 11.44 14.39
CA THR A 222 -8.29 11.00 12.98
C THR A 222 -7.94 12.13 12.03
N ALA A 223 -7.48 11.79 10.82
CA ALA A 223 -7.22 12.76 9.76
C ALA A 223 -8.46 13.61 9.45
N HIS A 224 -9.65 13.01 9.47
CA HIS A 224 -10.91 13.74 9.25
C HIS A 224 -11.18 14.79 10.35
N LYS A 225 -10.86 14.52 11.61
CA LYS A 225 -11.03 15.49 12.69
C LYS A 225 -10.12 16.71 12.55
N VAL A 226 -8.91 16.52 12.02
CA VAL A 226 -7.93 17.62 11.83
C VAL A 226 -8.19 18.37 10.52
N LEU A 227 -8.49 17.64 9.45
CA LEU A 227 -8.51 18.17 8.09
C LEU A 227 -9.92 18.43 7.55
N GLY A 228 -10.97 17.88 8.20
CA GLY A 228 -12.35 17.98 7.72
C GLY A 228 -12.49 17.46 6.28
N ASP A 229 -13.19 18.24 5.45
CA ASP A 229 -13.46 17.92 4.04
C ASP A 229 -12.21 17.92 3.14
N LYS A 230 -11.05 18.34 3.64
CA LYS A 230 -9.78 18.22 2.92
C LYS A 230 -9.29 16.78 2.86
N TYR A 231 -9.74 15.91 3.78
CA TYR A 231 -9.39 14.49 3.80
C TYR A 231 -10.38 13.67 2.98
N ILE A 232 -9.89 13.04 1.94
CA ILE A 232 -10.68 12.24 0.99
C ILE A 232 -10.21 10.80 1.05
N ARG A 233 -11.12 9.89 1.38
CA ARG A 233 -10.91 8.44 1.31
C ARG A 233 -11.59 7.89 0.07
N ILE A 234 -10.84 7.16 -0.74
CA ILE A 234 -11.35 6.47 -1.93
C ILE A 234 -11.04 4.98 -1.77
N LEU A 235 -12.08 4.16 -1.79
CA LEU A 235 -12.00 2.72 -1.55
C LEU A 235 -12.73 1.97 -2.67
N PRO A 236 -12.20 0.86 -3.18
CA PRO A 236 -12.96 0.01 -4.10
C PRO A 236 -14.13 -0.65 -3.36
N GLU A 237 -15.16 -1.06 -4.11
CA GLU A 237 -16.34 -1.75 -3.55
C GLU A 237 -15.99 -3.08 -2.84
N PHE A 238 -14.83 -3.68 -3.17
CA PHE A 238 -14.19 -4.73 -2.39
C PHE A 238 -12.90 -4.21 -1.78
N SER A 239 -12.99 -3.63 -0.59
CA SER A 239 -11.86 -3.08 0.15
C SER A 239 -11.65 -3.83 1.46
N VAL A 240 -10.57 -4.60 1.55
CA VAL A 240 -10.12 -5.21 2.82
C VAL A 240 -9.11 -4.29 3.49
N VAL A 241 -8.13 -3.80 2.75
CA VAL A 241 -7.04 -2.97 3.28
C VAL A 241 -7.55 -1.63 3.78
N GLY A 242 -8.31 -0.91 2.95
CA GLY A 242 -8.80 0.43 3.30
C GLY A 242 -9.79 0.43 4.46
N MET A 243 -10.43 -0.71 4.75
CA MET A 243 -11.35 -0.82 5.89
C MET A 243 -10.67 -1.25 7.20
N ILE A 244 -9.35 -1.52 7.19
CA ILE A 244 -8.60 -1.77 8.44
C ILE A 244 -8.67 -0.52 9.33
N PHE A 245 -9.12 -0.68 10.57
CA PHE A 245 -9.39 0.39 11.54
C PHE A 245 -10.35 1.46 11.01
N ASP A 246 -11.33 1.05 10.21
CA ASP A 246 -12.30 1.97 9.63
C ASP A 246 -13.13 2.70 10.70
N ASP A 247 -13.30 4.01 10.49
CA ASP A 247 -14.23 4.84 11.25
C ASP A 247 -15.47 5.09 10.37
N PRO A 248 -16.64 4.52 10.71
CA PRO A 248 -17.89 4.72 9.95
C PRO A 248 -18.29 6.20 9.83
N ALA A 249 -17.87 7.06 10.76
CA ALA A 249 -18.17 8.49 10.74
C ALA A 249 -17.36 9.27 9.68
N VAL A 250 -16.29 8.68 9.12
CA VAL A 250 -15.48 9.32 8.09
C VAL A 250 -16.10 9.06 6.71
N PRO A 251 -16.46 10.12 5.95
CA PRO A 251 -16.98 9.97 4.60
C PRO A 251 -16.00 9.23 3.67
N LYS A 252 -16.54 8.42 2.77
CA LYS A 252 -15.79 7.61 1.80
C LYS A 252 -16.42 7.70 0.42
N LEU A 253 -15.57 7.71 -0.60
CA LEU A 253 -15.98 7.49 -1.97
C LEU A 253 -15.76 6.02 -2.31
N ILE A 254 -16.85 5.27 -2.54
CA ILE A 254 -16.76 3.86 -2.89
C ILE A 254 -16.76 3.77 -4.41
N VAL A 255 -15.71 3.19 -4.99
CA VAL A 255 -15.49 3.14 -6.43
C VAL A 255 -15.61 1.70 -6.94
N LYS A 256 -16.08 1.55 -8.18
CA LYS A 256 -16.11 0.25 -8.85
C LYS A 256 -14.71 -0.13 -9.33
N SER A 257 -14.43 -1.42 -9.32
CA SER A 257 -13.24 -2.01 -9.95
C SER A 257 -13.65 -2.93 -11.11
N SER A 258 -12.76 -3.10 -12.08
CA SER A 258 -12.90 -4.14 -13.12
C SER A 258 -12.56 -5.53 -12.60
N GLU A 259 -11.87 -5.58 -11.45
CA GLU A 259 -11.45 -6.79 -10.78
C GLU A 259 -12.30 -7.06 -9.53
N SER A 260 -12.22 -8.27 -9.03
CA SER A 260 -12.94 -8.72 -7.84
C SER A 260 -11.99 -9.17 -6.73
N GLY A 261 -12.49 -9.27 -5.50
CA GLY A 261 -11.69 -9.72 -4.36
C GLY A 261 -10.49 -8.80 -4.11
N MET A 262 -9.39 -9.38 -3.66
CA MET A 262 -8.16 -8.63 -3.32
C MET A 262 -7.54 -7.89 -4.52
N LEU A 263 -7.83 -8.31 -5.75
CA LEU A 263 -7.32 -7.63 -6.94
C LEU A 263 -7.96 -6.25 -7.16
N ALA A 264 -9.14 -6.01 -6.61
CA ALA A 264 -9.76 -4.68 -6.61
C ALA A 264 -8.95 -3.63 -5.80
N HIS A 265 -8.01 -4.07 -4.95
CA HIS A 265 -7.07 -3.20 -4.25
C HIS A 265 -6.15 -2.44 -5.21
N ASP A 266 -5.85 -2.99 -6.39
CA ASP A 266 -5.00 -2.32 -7.36
C ASP A 266 -5.71 -1.13 -8.01
N GLY A 267 -5.23 0.08 -7.74
CA GLY A 267 -5.82 1.31 -8.24
C GLY A 267 -5.89 1.41 -9.77
N VAL A 268 -5.05 0.70 -10.52
CA VAL A 268 -5.11 0.65 -11.99
C VAL A 268 -6.45 0.04 -12.48
N THR A 269 -7.05 -0.82 -11.68
CA THR A 269 -8.30 -1.52 -12.00
C THR A 269 -9.56 -0.69 -11.72
N TRP A 270 -9.42 0.47 -11.07
CA TRP A 270 -10.58 1.29 -10.69
C TRP A 270 -11.22 1.93 -11.91
N GLN A 271 -12.54 1.82 -11.97
CA GLN A 271 -13.31 2.29 -13.13
C GLN A 271 -13.48 3.80 -13.10
N VAL A 272 -13.25 4.42 -14.24
CA VAL A 272 -13.34 5.87 -14.40
C VAL A 272 -14.45 6.25 -15.40
N SER A 273 -15.05 7.40 -15.16
CA SER A 273 -16.05 8.03 -16.01
C SER A 273 -15.74 9.51 -16.12
N ARG A 274 -15.42 9.98 -17.33
CA ARG A 274 -15.03 11.37 -17.58
C ARG A 274 -13.80 11.77 -16.76
N ASN A 275 -13.96 12.66 -15.77
CA ASN A 275 -12.90 13.15 -14.86
C ASN A 275 -13.10 12.68 -13.40
N THR A 276 -13.81 11.60 -13.19
CA THR A 276 -14.08 11.02 -11.88
C THR A 276 -14.14 9.50 -11.97
N PHE A 277 -14.35 8.84 -10.84
CA PHE A 277 -14.56 7.40 -10.79
C PHE A 277 -16.01 7.02 -11.03
N GLU A 278 -16.25 5.80 -11.47
CA GLU A 278 -17.55 5.15 -11.36
C GLU A 278 -17.77 4.74 -9.90
N PHE A 279 -18.84 5.28 -9.30
CA PHE A 279 -19.13 5.01 -7.89
C PHE A 279 -20.02 3.78 -7.72
N ALA A 280 -19.79 3.04 -6.63
CA ALA A 280 -20.67 2.02 -6.12
C ALA A 280 -21.49 2.57 -4.95
N ASP A 281 -22.70 2.03 -4.75
CA ASP A 281 -23.59 2.48 -3.67
C ASP A 281 -23.09 2.00 -2.30
N ASP A 282 -22.41 0.85 -2.23
CA ASP A 282 -21.95 0.24 -0.98
C ASP A 282 -20.83 -0.78 -1.24
N PHE A 283 -20.18 -1.22 -0.17
CA PHE A 283 -19.21 -2.31 -0.21
C PHE A 283 -19.87 -3.66 -0.45
N GLN A 284 -19.14 -4.57 -1.11
CA GLN A 284 -19.56 -5.96 -1.28
C GLN A 284 -19.68 -6.67 0.08
N LEU A 285 -20.66 -7.57 0.20
CA LEU A 285 -20.98 -8.23 1.47
C LEU A 285 -19.82 -9.06 2.03
N GLU A 286 -19.06 -9.70 1.13
CA GLU A 286 -17.93 -10.55 1.48
C GLU A 286 -16.83 -9.74 2.18
N CYS A 287 -16.48 -8.57 1.65
CA CYS A 287 -15.45 -7.74 2.28
C CYS A 287 -15.91 -7.14 3.61
N LYS A 288 -17.22 -6.83 3.77
CA LYS A 288 -17.78 -6.41 5.06
C LYS A 288 -17.59 -7.47 6.12
N LYS A 289 -17.86 -8.74 5.80
CA LYS A 289 -17.66 -9.88 6.73
C LYS A 289 -16.20 -10.07 7.12
N ILE A 290 -15.29 -9.96 6.15
CA ILE A 290 -13.84 -10.05 6.42
C ILE A 290 -13.40 -8.93 7.36
N ASN A 291 -13.84 -7.70 7.11
CA ASN A 291 -13.50 -6.56 7.94
C ASN A 291 -14.10 -6.61 9.33
N GLU A 292 -15.33 -7.15 9.48
CA GLU A 292 -15.94 -7.40 10.77
C GLU A 292 -15.14 -8.44 11.57
N ALA A 293 -14.76 -9.54 10.94
CA ALA A 293 -13.93 -10.57 11.56
C ALA A 293 -12.58 -10.01 12.02
N PHE A 294 -11.90 -9.23 11.16
CA PHE A 294 -10.64 -8.56 11.52
C PHE A 294 -10.83 -7.55 12.66
N SER A 295 -11.89 -6.72 12.61
CA SER A 295 -12.22 -5.76 13.67
C SER A 295 -12.46 -6.43 15.02
N ASN A 296 -13.16 -7.55 15.05
CA ASN A 296 -13.40 -8.31 16.26
C ASN A 296 -12.10 -8.89 16.81
N TRP A 297 -11.31 -9.51 15.93
CA TRP A 297 -10.02 -10.09 16.30
C TRP A 297 -9.08 -9.06 16.96
N TYR A 298 -8.84 -7.89 16.31
CA TYR A 298 -7.90 -6.93 16.89
C TYR A 298 -8.42 -6.26 18.17
N LYS A 299 -9.75 -6.10 18.35
CA LYS A 299 -10.33 -5.55 19.57
C LYS A 299 -10.19 -6.48 20.77
N GLU A 300 -10.15 -7.79 20.52
CA GLU A 300 -10.00 -8.81 21.56
C GLU A 300 -8.54 -8.95 22.03
N LEU A 301 -7.56 -8.48 21.25
CA LEU A 301 -6.15 -8.59 21.57
C LEU A 301 -5.62 -7.33 22.25
N PRO A 302 -5.01 -7.43 23.45
CA PRO A 302 -4.23 -6.36 24.05
C PRO A 302 -3.10 -5.90 23.12
N LEU A 303 -2.65 -4.64 23.25
CA LEU A 303 -1.56 -4.10 22.43
C LEU A 303 -0.28 -4.93 22.49
N SER A 304 0.07 -5.43 23.70
CA SER A 304 1.23 -6.30 23.92
C SER A 304 1.18 -7.58 23.10
N ASP A 305 -0.01 -8.15 22.97
CA ASP A 305 -0.20 -9.43 22.29
C ASP A 305 -0.19 -9.24 20.77
N ARG A 306 -0.65 -8.08 20.26
CA ARG A 306 -0.52 -7.71 18.84
C ARG A 306 0.95 -7.58 18.44
N GLU A 307 1.78 -6.97 19.29
CA GLU A 307 3.22 -6.85 19.06
C GLU A 307 3.88 -8.23 19.07
N HIS A 308 3.60 -9.04 20.09
CA HIS A 308 4.16 -10.40 20.22
C HIS A 308 3.79 -11.26 19.00
N PHE A 309 2.51 -11.29 18.64
CA PHE A 309 2.02 -11.98 17.46
C PHE A 309 2.73 -11.53 16.16
N THR A 310 2.84 -10.21 15.94
CA THR A 310 3.52 -9.69 14.76
C THR A 310 4.98 -10.11 14.69
N ASN A 311 5.67 -10.07 15.83
CA ASN A 311 7.07 -10.48 15.92
C ASN A 311 7.23 -11.97 15.62
N GLU A 312 6.45 -12.85 16.28
CA GLU A 312 6.49 -14.29 16.02
C GLU A 312 6.21 -14.64 14.56
N LEU A 313 5.19 -14.00 13.97
CA LEU A 313 4.80 -14.22 12.58
C LEU A 313 5.95 -13.88 11.62
N PHE A 314 6.51 -12.67 11.71
CA PHE A 314 7.55 -12.24 10.79
C PHE A 314 8.91 -12.86 11.05
N ASP A 315 9.23 -13.23 12.28
CA ASP A 315 10.42 -14.03 12.60
C ASP A 315 10.32 -15.43 11.98
N ALA A 316 9.12 -16.04 11.99
CA ALA A 316 8.89 -17.32 11.32
C ALA A 316 8.95 -17.17 9.78
N LEU A 317 8.32 -16.14 9.19
CA LEU A 317 8.37 -15.87 7.76
C LEU A 317 9.81 -15.63 7.25
N SER A 318 10.66 -15.01 8.07
CA SER A 318 12.05 -14.70 7.73
C SER A 318 13.02 -15.86 8.01
N ALA A 319 12.57 -16.95 8.62
CA ALA A 319 13.44 -18.05 9.08
C ALA A 319 14.24 -18.72 7.94
N GLY A 320 13.75 -18.65 6.69
CA GLY A 320 14.43 -19.15 5.49
C GLY A 320 15.34 -18.11 4.81
N GLY A 321 15.48 -16.91 5.38
CA GLY A 321 16.22 -15.80 4.74
C GLY A 321 15.44 -15.08 3.64
N ALA A 322 14.12 -15.30 3.55
CA ALA A 322 13.26 -14.61 2.58
C ALA A 322 13.23 -13.09 2.84
N VAL A 323 13.30 -12.31 1.77
CA VAL A 323 13.18 -10.84 1.79
C VAL A 323 11.79 -10.43 1.30
N TYR A 324 11.28 -11.12 0.28
CA TYR A 324 9.96 -10.90 -0.29
C TYR A 324 9.02 -12.06 0.07
N PHE A 325 7.74 -11.75 0.09
CA PHE A 325 6.72 -12.80 0.27
C PHE A 325 6.76 -13.85 -0.85
N SER A 326 7.06 -13.41 -2.07
CA SER A 326 7.25 -14.28 -3.23
C SER A 326 8.38 -15.30 -3.05
N ASP A 327 9.43 -14.97 -2.28
CA ASP A 327 10.53 -15.89 -2.02
C ASP A 327 10.05 -17.13 -1.28
N ILE A 328 9.10 -16.94 -0.33
CA ILE A 328 8.55 -18.04 0.48
C ILE A 328 7.76 -19.01 -0.40
N ILE A 329 6.93 -18.48 -1.31
CA ILE A 329 6.03 -19.28 -2.14
C ILE A 329 6.67 -19.81 -3.41
N SER A 330 7.89 -19.36 -3.75
CA SER A 330 8.58 -19.72 -5.00
C SER A 330 9.01 -21.19 -5.08
N SER A 331 9.20 -21.86 -3.95
CA SER A 331 9.52 -23.29 -3.90
C SER A 331 9.16 -23.95 -2.56
N PRO A 332 8.85 -25.27 -2.55
CA PRO A 332 8.63 -26.01 -1.31
C PRO A 332 9.84 -25.99 -0.36
N ALA A 333 11.07 -25.86 -0.89
CA ALA A 333 12.29 -25.81 -0.10
C ALA A 333 12.38 -24.52 0.71
N ASN A 334 11.91 -23.41 0.19
CA ASN A 334 11.89 -22.12 0.89
C ASN A 334 10.81 -22.08 1.98
N LEU A 335 9.73 -22.83 1.79
CA LEU A 335 8.64 -22.93 2.76
C LEU A 335 9.01 -23.79 3.99
N GLN A 336 9.89 -24.77 3.86
CA GLN A 336 10.28 -25.69 4.95
C GLN A 336 10.79 -24.97 6.22
N PRO A 337 11.74 -24.01 6.15
CA PRO A 337 12.20 -23.27 7.32
C PRO A 337 11.09 -22.49 8.00
N VAL A 338 10.18 -21.89 7.21
CA VAL A 338 9.02 -21.13 7.70
C VAL A 338 8.06 -22.05 8.46
N VAL A 339 7.72 -23.20 7.87
CA VAL A 339 6.87 -24.21 8.54
C VAL A 339 7.51 -24.71 9.82
N ALA A 340 8.82 -25.00 9.82
CA ALA A 340 9.55 -25.45 11.00
C ALA A 340 9.56 -24.36 12.11
N ALA A 341 9.68 -23.09 11.77
CA ALA A 341 9.59 -21.99 12.71
C ALA A 341 8.18 -21.85 13.30
N LEU A 342 7.14 -21.90 12.44
CA LEU A 342 5.75 -21.85 12.86
C LEU A 342 5.31 -22.99 13.78
N THR A 343 5.98 -24.16 13.74
CA THR A 343 5.68 -25.23 14.72
C THR A 343 5.89 -24.80 16.16
N LYS A 344 6.78 -23.83 16.37
CA LYS A 344 7.15 -23.30 17.69
C LYS A 344 6.30 -22.11 18.14
N THR A 345 5.48 -21.53 17.24
CA THR A 345 4.63 -20.39 17.55
C THR A 345 3.30 -20.80 18.19
N GLU A 346 2.56 -19.86 18.72
CA GLU A 346 1.25 -20.08 19.29
C GLU A 346 0.22 -20.51 18.22
N LYS A 347 -0.86 -21.17 18.66
CA LYS A 347 -1.92 -21.67 17.77
C LYS A 347 -2.54 -20.56 16.93
N GLN A 348 -2.77 -19.41 17.55
CA GLN A 348 -3.37 -18.23 16.90
C GLN A 348 -2.48 -17.66 15.79
N THR A 349 -1.17 -17.58 16.04
CA THR A 349 -0.19 -17.17 15.01
C THR A 349 -0.23 -18.08 13.79
N LYS A 350 -0.39 -19.39 14.01
CA LYS A 350 -0.53 -20.37 12.91
C LYS A 350 -1.79 -20.13 12.09
N GLU A 351 -2.94 -19.93 12.73
CA GLU A 351 -4.23 -19.72 12.05
C GLU A 351 -4.17 -18.47 11.15
N VAL A 352 -3.70 -17.35 11.69
CA VAL A 352 -3.57 -16.10 10.91
C VAL A 352 -2.54 -16.23 9.77
N PHE A 353 -1.42 -16.93 10.00
CA PHE A 353 -0.49 -17.23 8.91
C PHE A 353 -1.16 -17.94 7.74
N PHE A 354 -2.02 -18.92 8.04
CA PHE A 354 -2.76 -19.67 7.01
C PHE A 354 -3.70 -18.80 6.22
N ASP A 355 -4.45 -17.97 6.91
CA ASP A 355 -5.42 -17.08 6.28
C ASP A 355 -4.71 -16.06 5.38
N LEU A 356 -3.59 -15.50 5.84
CA LEU A 356 -2.75 -14.61 5.05
C LEU A 356 -2.15 -15.34 3.83
N LEU A 357 -1.54 -16.51 4.03
CA LEU A 357 -0.94 -17.28 2.96
C LEU A 357 -1.98 -17.72 1.93
N SER A 358 -3.13 -18.21 2.37
CA SER A 358 -4.23 -18.61 1.50
C SER A 358 -4.76 -17.43 0.68
N SER A 359 -4.90 -16.27 1.29
CA SER A 359 -5.34 -15.04 0.63
C SER A 359 -4.35 -14.58 -0.42
N LEU A 360 -3.04 -14.66 -0.12
CA LEU A 360 -1.95 -14.28 -1.04
C LEU A 360 -1.78 -15.28 -2.18
N VAL A 361 -1.87 -16.58 -1.92
CA VAL A 361 -1.83 -17.62 -2.95
C VAL A 361 -3.01 -17.46 -3.90
N ASN A 362 -4.21 -17.21 -3.39
CA ASN A 362 -5.38 -16.99 -4.23
C ASN A 362 -5.27 -15.69 -5.07
N ALA A 363 -4.75 -14.61 -4.49
CA ALA A 363 -4.50 -13.36 -5.22
C ALA A 363 -3.40 -13.54 -6.29
N SER A 364 -2.31 -14.24 -5.95
CA SER A 364 -1.19 -14.51 -6.87
C SER A 364 -1.57 -15.51 -7.96
N ALA A 365 -2.42 -16.49 -7.65
CA ALA A 365 -2.90 -17.46 -8.65
C ALA A 365 -3.64 -16.78 -9.79
N THR A 366 -4.44 -15.74 -9.48
CA THR A 366 -5.18 -15.01 -10.51
C THR A 366 -4.28 -14.12 -11.38
N SER A 367 -3.21 -13.53 -10.82
CA SER A 367 -2.25 -12.71 -11.57
C SER A 367 -1.15 -13.52 -12.28
N LEU A 368 -0.82 -14.71 -11.77
CA LEU A 368 0.19 -15.60 -12.37
C LEU A 368 -0.39 -16.53 -13.46
N ILE A 369 -1.71 -16.78 -13.45
CA ILE A 369 -2.37 -17.60 -14.48
C ILE A 369 -2.27 -16.95 -15.88
N GLU A 370 -2.16 -15.64 -15.97
CA GLU A 370 -1.92 -14.96 -17.26
C GLU A 370 -0.47 -15.09 -17.76
N ASN A 371 0.50 -15.43 -16.88
CA ASN A 371 1.93 -15.52 -17.22
C ASN A 371 2.59 -16.89 -17.02
N ILE A 372 1.94 -17.88 -16.40
CA ILE A 372 2.52 -19.20 -16.14
C ILE A 372 1.51 -20.30 -16.52
N THR A 373 1.85 -21.03 -17.57
CA THR A 373 1.12 -22.19 -18.09
C THR A 373 1.20 -23.45 -17.18
N GLU A 374 1.39 -23.32 -15.88
CA GLU A 374 1.49 -24.45 -14.97
C GLU A 374 0.59 -24.33 -13.72
N SER A 375 -0.72 -24.50 -13.94
CA SER A 375 -1.70 -24.70 -12.84
C SER A 375 -1.35 -25.90 -11.92
N SER A 376 -0.43 -26.76 -12.32
CA SER A 376 0.06 -27.91 -11.55
C SER A 376 0.94 -27.53 -10.35
N GLN A 377 1.73 -26.45 -10.43
CA GLN A 377 2.65 -26.07 -9.35
C GLN A 377 1.92 -25.41 -8.17
N ILE A 378 0.91 -24.59 -8.44
CA ILE A 378 0.08 -23.96 -7.38
C ILE A 378 -0.75 -25.02 -6.65
N SER A 379 -1.34 -25.95 -7.38
CA SER A 379 -2.07 -27.09 -6.81
C SER A 379 -1.15 -27.98 -5.96
N GLN A 380 0.08 -28.23 -6.41
CA GLN A 380 1.09 -28.97 -5.67
C GLN A 380 1.57 -28.22 -4.42
N LEU A 381 1.72 -26.89 -4.50
CA LEU A 381 2.10 -26.06 -3.35
C LEU A 381 0.99 -26.05 -2.27
N THR A 382 -0.25 -25.85 -2.68
CA THR A 382 -1.42 -25.89 -1.79
C THR A 382 -1.59 -27.29 -1.16
N SER A 383 -1.41 -28.36 -1.93
CA SER A 383 -1.40 -29.74 -1.41
C SER A 383 -0.23 -29.98 -0.45
N ALA A 384 0.98 -29.55 -0.77
CA ALA A 384 2.16 -29.73 0.08
C ALA A 384 2.04 -28.97 1.40
N ILE A 385 1.46 -27.77 1.36
CA ILE A 385 1.10 -26.98 2.53
C ILE A 385 0.08 -27.74 3.37
N SER A 386 -1.05 -28.16 2.80
CA SER A 386 -2.10 -28.89 3.50
C SER A 386 -1.61 -30.22 4.09
N GLU A 387 -0.79 -30.97 3.36
CA GLU A 387 -0.20 -32.22 3.83
C GLU A 387 0.83 -32.01 4.97
N SER A 388 1.65 -30.97 4.89
CA SER A 388 2.62 -30.63 5.92
C SER A 388 1.93 -30.31 7.24
N PHE A 389 0.77 -29.67 7.16
CA PHE A 389 -0.01 -29.33 8.35
C PHE A 389 -0.85 -30.47 8.88
N ALA A 390 -1.42 -31.31 8.04
CA ALA A 390 -2.06 -32.53 8.49
C ALA A 390 -1.07 -33.44 9.26
N LYS A 391 0.21 -33.46 8.81
CA LYS A 391 1.29 -34.15 9.54
C LYS A 391 1.61 -33.50 10.88
N LEU A 392 1.61 -32.15 10.94
CA LEU A 392 1.87 -31.40 12.17
C LEU A 392 0.74 -31.56 13.19
N ASP A 393 -0.51 -31.45 12.75
CA ASP A 393 -1.68 -31.63 13.62
C ASP A 393 -1.73 -33.05 14.19
N LYS A 394 -1.32 -34.05 13.39
CA LYS A 394 -1.18 -35.43 13.84
C LYS A 394 -0.06 -35.60 14.87
N ALA A 395 1.12 -35.02 14.63
CA ALA A 395 2.24 -35.08 15.56
C ALA A 395 1.93 -34.36 16.88
N GLN A 396 1.22 -33.25 16.84
CA GLN A 396 0.80 -32.51 18.04
C GLN A 396 -0.26 -33.27 18.85
N LYS A 397 -1.21 -33.96 18.18
CA LYS A 397 -2.18 -34.85 18.82
C LYS A 397 -1.53 -36.10 19.44
N GLU A 398 -0.44 -36.58 18.88
CA GLU A 398 0.34 -37.70 19.44
C GLU A 398 1.15 -37.27 20.67
N LEU A 399 1.72 -36.06 20.69
CA LEU A 399 2.41 -35.48 21.83
C LEU A 399 1.50 -35.20 23.03
N THR A 400 0.27 -34.74 22.75
CA THR A 400 -0.74 -34.49 23.82
C THR A 400 -1.34 -35.77 24.38
N LYS A 401 -1.31 -36.90 23.65
CA LYS A 401 -1.76 -38.21 24.14
C LYS A 401 -0.73 -38.95 24.97
N GLY A 402 0.56 -38.50 24.97
CA GLY A 402 1.69 -39.14 25.65
C GLY A 402 2.03 -38.62 27.06
N SER A 403 1.30 -37.64 27.59
CA SER A 403 1.48 -37.15 28.95
C SER A 403 0.72 -38.07 29.93
N PRO A 404 1.38 -38.82 30.78
CA PRO A 404 0.72 -39.63 31.81
C PRO A 404 0.01 -38.68 32.80
N SER A 405 -1.24 -38.96 33.06
CA SER A 405 -1.99 -38.35 34.15
C SER A 405 -1.25 -38.63 35.49
N SER A 406 -0.71 -37.60 36.10
CA SER A 406 -0.25 -37.65 37.49
C SER A 406 -1.45 -37.49 38.41
N ASP A 407 -2.18 -38.58 38.59
CA ASP A 407 -3.03 -38.79 39.76
C ASP A 407 -2.24 -39.69 40.71
N GLN A 408 -1.68 -39.08 41.75
CA GLN A 408 -1.60 -39.63 43.12
C GLN A 408 -1.18 -38.53 44.09
#